data_e3365479385743ed052f36c83d72074d
#
_entry.id   e3365479385743ed052f36c83d72074d
#
_cell.length_a   1.000
_cell.length_b   1.000
_cell.length_c   1.000
_cell.angle_alpha   90.00
_cell.angle_beta   90.00
_cell.angle_gamma   90.00
#
_symmetry.space_group_name_H-M   'P 1'
#
loop_
_entity.id
_entity.type
_entity.pdbx_description
1 polymer ?
#
loop_
_entity_poly.entity_id
_entity_poly.type
_entity_poly.pdbx_seq_one_letter_code
_entity_poly.pdbx_strand_id
1 'polypeptide(L)'
;MRPRFRASTVVYAARYAPTADALGSMQPGYAAARHALRGTLLPSQDGADPTAAGLRRQEELVLLLPLGTDIAWQDGIYLTPDAARPDYRVAALERYPLHLRARLERVAGHGG
;
A
#
# COMPACT_ATOMS: atom_id res chain seq x y z
N MET A 1 16.59 10.66 22.86
CA MET A 1 16.03 10.84 22.00
C MET A 1 15.42 9.83 21.47
N ARG A 2 14.77 9.73 20.95
CA ARG A 2 14.17 8.84 20.46
C ARG A 2 14.32 8.70 19.13
N PRO A 3 14.36 7.77 18.71
CA PRO A 3 14.63 7.61 17.37
C PRO A 3 13.61 8.13 16.57
N ARG A 4 13.94 8.39 15.83
CA ARG A 4 13.19 8.81 15.26
C ARG A 4 12.79 8.14 14.22
N PHE A 5 12.31 7.40 14.01
CA PHE A 5 11.86 6.95 13.05
C PHE A 5 10.78 7.13 13.02
N ARG A 6 10.67 7.29 12.58
CA ARG A 6 10.00 7.49 12.44
C ARG A 6 9.01 7.76 12.17
N ALA A 7 8.87 8.02 11.74
CA ALA A 7 7.64 8.69 11.72
C ALA A 7 6.55 7.88 11.10
N SER A 8 5.37 7.96 11.61
CA SER A 8 4.21 7.33 11.03
C SER A 8 3.84 8.01 9.73
N THR A 9 3.44 7.21 8.78
CA THR A 9 2.90 7.70 7.52
C THR A 9 1.45 7.28 7.44
N VAL A 10 0.59 8.16 6.92
CA VAL A 10 -0.80 7.81 6.68
C VAL A 10 -0.97 7.51 5.21
N VAL A 11 -1.50 6.33 4.91
CA VAL A 11 -1.87 5.97 3.55
C VAL A 11 -3.33 5.55 3.58
N TYR A 12 -3.92 5.31 2.44
CA TYR A 12 -5.33 4.98 2.35
C TYR A 12 -5.49 3.67 1.61
N ALA A 13 -6.41 2.84 2.07
CA ALA A 13 -6.60 1.53 1.51
C ALA A 13 -8.04 1.35 1.03
N ALA A 14 -8.21 0.64 -0.07
CA ALA A 14 -9.51 0.24 -0.54
C ALA A 14 -9.47 -1.23 -0.88
N ARG A 15 -10.56 -1.93 -0.61
CA ARG A 15 -10.64 -3.36 -0.83
C ARG A 15 -10.65 -3.65 -2.34
N TYR A 16 -9.93 -4.68 -2.75
CA TYR A 16 -9.95 -5.12 -4.13
C TYR A 16 -11.35 -5.64 -4.46
N ALA A 17 -11.94 -5.11 -5.52
CA ALA A 17 -13.31 -5.43 -5.89
C ALA A 17 -13.42 -5.44 -7.41
N PRO A 18 -12.99 -6.53 -8.06
CA PRO A 18 -13.05 -6.59 -9.50
C PRO A 18 -14.52 -6.62 -9.98
N THR A 19 -14.75 -6.06 -11.14
CA THR A 19 -16.09 -6.02 -11.71
C THR A 19 -16.05 -6.63 -13.11
N ALA A 20 -17.19 -7.16 -13.55
CA ALA A 20 -17.33 -7.67 -14.90
C ALA A 20 -17.74 -6.54 -15.81
N ASP A 21 -17.13 -6.51 -17.00
CA ASP A 21 -17.57 -5.54 -18.01
C ASP A 21 -18.78 -6.11 -18.77
N ALA A 22 -19.22 -5.38 -19.80
CA ALA A 22 -20.41 -5.77 -20.55
C ALA A 22 -20.25 -7.11 -21.24
N LEU A 23 -19.05 -7.54 -21.50
CA LEU A 23 -18.78 -8.82 -22.17
C LEU A 23 -18.49 -9.93 -21.18
N GLY A 24 -18.55 -9.65 -19.88
CA GLY A 24 -18.28 -10.66 -18.87
C GLY A 24 -16.82 -10.79 -18.48
N SER A 25 -15.91 -10.03 -19.07
CA SER A 25 -14.52 -10.06 -18.67
C SER A 25 -14.35 -9.34 -17.34
N MET A 26 -13.51 -9.91 -16.47
CA MET A 26 -13.28 -9.28 -15.16
C MET A 26 -12.26 -8.17 -15.31
N GLN A 27 -12.60 -7.02 -14.78
CA GLN A 27 -11.71 -5.87 -14.77
C GLN A 27 -11.25 -5.60 -13.34
N PRO A 28 -9.98 -5.27 -13.15
CA PRO A 28 -9.53 -4.92 -11.81
C PRO A 28 -10.24 -3.66 -11.33
N GLY A 29 -10.52 -3.63 -10.06
CA GLY A 29 -11.19 -2.47 -9.48
C GLY A 29 -11.08 -2.52 -7.97
N TYR A 30 -11.50 -1.42 -7.35
CA TYR A 30 -11.40 -1.29 -5.89
C TYR A 30 -12.68 -0.65 -5.39
N ALA A 31 -13.03 -1.00 -4.15
CA ALA A 31 -14.20 -0.42 -3.52
C ALA A 31 -14.07 1.10 -3.46
N ALA A 32 -15.17 1.79 -3.55
CA ALA A 32 -15.16 3.24 -3.48
C ALA A 32 -14.75 3.74 -2.10
N ALA A 33 -15.11 2.99 -1.06
CA ALA A 33 -14.79 3.39 0.29
C ALA A 33 -13.30 3.16 0.57
N ARG A 34 -12.66 4.17 1.11
CA ARG A 34 -11.25 4.10 1.52
C ARG A 34 -11.16 4.37 2.99
N HIS A 35 -10.16 3.79 3.62
CA HIS A 35 -9.93 4.06 5.03
C HIS A 35 -8.45 4.32 5.24
N ALA A 36 -8.15 5.16 6.22
CA ALA A 36 -6.77 5.55 6.51
C ALA A 36 -6.07 4.46 7.28
N LEU A 37 -4.82 4.24 6.94
CA LEU A 37 -3.93 3.34 7.67
C LEU A 37 -2.74 4.16 8.12
N ARG A 38 -2.31 3.93 9.36
CA ARG A 38 -1.14 4.62 9.88
C ARG A 38 -0.07 3.59 10.16
N GLY A 39 1.08 3.75 9.56
CA GLY A 39 2.17 2.82 9.73
C GLY A 39 3.49 3.40 9.31
N THR A 40 4.48 2.55 9.19
CA THR A 40 5.82 2.95 8.78
C THR A 40 6.09 2.40 7.39
N LEU A 41 6.38 3.30 6.47
CA LEU A 41 6.60 2.93 5.08
C LEU A 41 8.11 2.91 4.83
N LEU A 42 8.60 1.79 4.33
CA LEU A 42 10.04 1.57 4.16
C LEU A 42 10.32 1.04 2.76
N PRO A 43 11.52 1.28 2.23
CA PRO A 43 11.92 0.58 1.03
C PRO A 43 12.06 -0.90 1.32
N SER A 44 11.74 -1.73 0.34
CA SER A 44 11.79 -3.18 0.55
C SER A 44 13.18 -3.76 0.40
N GLN A 45 14.10 -3.01 -0.17
CA GLN A 45 15.45 -3.49 -0.44
C GLN A 45 16.47 -2.74 0.38
N ASP A 46 17.48 -3.46 0.85
CA ASP A 46 18.59 -2.83 1.54
C ASP A 46 19.31 -1.90 0.60
N GLY A 47 19.73 -0.77 1.12
CA GLY A 47 20.46 0.21 0.32
C GLY A 47 19.58 1.10 -0.52
N ALA A 48 18.29 0.92 -0.46
CA ALA A 48 17.40 1.81 -1.19
C ALA A 48 17.41 3.21 -0.57
N ASP A 49 17.21 4.20 -1.40
CA ASP A 49 17.18 5.58 -0.97
C ASP A 49 15.96 5.83 -0.08
N PRO A 50 16.15 6.19 1.19
CA PRO A 50 15.01 6.39 2.10
C PRO A 50 14.34 7.74 1.95
N THR A 51 14.81 8.61 1.05
CA THR A 51 14.16 9.90 0.88
C THR A 51 12.78 9.74 0.28
N ALA A 52 11.96 10.76 0.43
CA ALA A 52 10.62 10.71 -0.13
C ALA A 52 10.65 10.47 -1.63
N ALA A 53 11.59 11.09 -2.34
CA ALA A 53 11.70 10.89 -3.78
C ALA A 53 12.09 9.46 -4.11
N GLY A 54 13.01 8.89 -3.33
CA GLY A 54 13.42 7.51 -3.55
C GLY A 54 12.29 6.55 -3.28
N LEU A 55 11.52 6.76 -2.21
CA LEU A 55 10.39 5.90 -1.91
C LEU A 55 9.35 5.93 -3.03
N ARG A 56 9.08 7.11 -3.56
CA ARG A 56 8.08 7.20 -4.63
C ARG A 56 8.50 6.49 -5.90
N ARG A 57 9.79 6.26 -6.08
CA ARG A 57 10.28 5.57 -7.27
C ARG A 57 10.45 4.07 -7.07
N GLN A 58 10.25 3.58 -5.85
CA GLN A 58 10.43 2.16 -5.58
C GLN A 58 9.34 1.34 -6.24
N GLU A 59 9.71 0.21 -6.81
CA GLU A 59 8.74 -0.74 -7.31
C GLU A 59 8.06 -1.48 -6.18
N GLU A 60 8.76 -1.63 -5.07
CA GLU A 60 8.23 -2.32 -3.89
C GLU A 60 8.51 -1.52 -2.65
N LEU A 61 7.55 -1.51 -1.76
CA LEU A 61 7.69 -0.91 -0.45
C LEU A 61 7.21 -1.90 0.59
N VAL A 62 7.60 -1.66 1.83
CA VAL A 62 7.10 -2.43 2.97
C VAL A 62 6.37 -1.47 3.89
N LEU A 63 5.18 -1.86 4.30
CA LEU A 63 4.38 -1.07 5.22
C LEU A 63 4.22 -1.86 6.50
N LEU A 64 4.71 -1.32 7.61
CA LEU A 64 4.59 -1.94 8.93
C LEU A 64 3.41 -1.32 9.64
N LEU A 65 2.51 -2.16 10.14
CA LEU A 65 1.24 -1.71 10.70
C LEU A 65 0.99 -2.37 12.04
N PRO A 66 0.22 -1.72 12.92
CA PRO A 66 -0.18 -2.39 14.15
C PRO A 66 -1.03 -3.63 13.87
N LEU A 67 -0.98 -4.57 14.77
CA LEU A 67 -1.87 -5.71 14.70
C LEU A 67 -3.32 -5.20 14.76
N GLY A 68 -4.19 -5.87 14.05
CA GLY A 68 -5.59 -5.45 14.03
C GLY A 68 -5.92 -4.41 12.98
N THR A 69 -4.91 -3.93 12.25
CA THR A 69 -5.18 -2.98 11.16
C THR A 69 -6.03 -3.68 10.09
N ASP A 70 -6.99 -2.94 9.56
CA ASP A 70 -7.89 -3.47 8.52
C ASP A 70 -7.21 -3.36 7.17
N ILE A 71 -6.49 -4.40 6.81
CA ILE A 71 -5.79 -4.49 5.54
C ILE A 71 -5.85 -5.94 5.08
N ALA A 72 -5.93 -6.13 3.78
CA ALA A 72 -6.04 -7.46 3.21
C ALA A 72 -5.16 -7.57 1.96
N TRP A 73 -4.87 -8.79 1.59
CA TRP A 73 -4.16 -9.09 0.35
C TRP A 73 -4.93 -8.49 -0.82
N GLN A 74 -4.21 -7.90 -1.74
CA GLN A 74 -4.73 -7.24 -2.95
C GLN A 74 -5.37 -5.88 -2.70
N ASP A 75 -5.45 -5.41 -1.47
CA ASP A 75 -5.95 -4.06 -1.24
C ASP A 75 -5.15 -3.05 -2.06
N GLY A 76 -5.82 -2.04 -2.57
CA GLY A 76 -5.16 -0.91 -3.20
C GLY A 76 -4.70 0.06 -2.15
N ILE A 77 -3.48 0.58 -2.32
CA ILE A 77 -2.89 1.51 -1.37
C ILE A 77 -2.67 2.83 -2.08
N TYR A 78 -3.25 3.89 -1.54
CA TYR A 78 -3.18 5.22 -2.09
C TYR A 78 -2.32 6.08 -1.19
N LEU A 79 -1.34 6.75 -1.76
CA LEU A 79 -0.47 7.61 -0.96
C LEU A 79 -1.14 8.92 -0.61
N THR A 80 -2.14 9.33 -1.39
CA THR A 80 -2.92 10.52 -1.09
C THR A 80 -4.40 10.16 -1.09
N PRO A 81 -5.22 10.88 -0.31
CA PRO A 81 -6.62 10.49 -0.17
C PRO A 81 -7.45 10.69 -1.44
N ASP A 82 -7.01 11.56 -2.33
CA ASP A 82 -7.79 11.91 -3.51
C ASP A 82 -7.24 11.31 -4.80
N ALA A 83 -6.27 10.39 -4.69
CA ALA A 83 -5.73 9.76 -5.89
C ALA A 83 -6.83 8.99 -6.61
N ALA A 84 -6.83 9.05 -7.93
CA ALA A 84 -7.84 8.37 -8.72
C ALA A 84 -7.63 6.86 -8.72
N ARG A 85 -6.38 6.44 -8.62
CA ARG A 85 -6.00 5.02 -8.64
C ARG A 85 -5.02 4.73 -7.54
N PRO A 86 -4.94 3.47 -7.13
CA PRO A 86 -3.95 3.14 -6.12
C PRO A 86 -2.54 3.26 -6.68
N ASP A 87 -1.63 3.69 -5.83
CA ASP A 87 -0.22 3.76 -6.19
C ASP A 87 0.43 2.39 -6.06
N TYR A 88 -0.04 1.60 -5.11
CA TYR A 88 0.49 0.27 -4.82
C TYR A 88 -0.66 -0.67 -4.52
N ARG A 89 -0.35 -1.95 -4.52
CA ARG A 89 -1.27 -2.97 -4.05
C ARG A 89 -0.56 -3.88 -3.08
N VAL A 90 -1.32 -4.52 -2.21
CA VAL A 90 -0.75 -5.43 -1.22
C VAL A 90 -0.46 -6.76 -1.92
N ALA A 91 0.82 -7.02 -2.13
CA ALA A 91 1.25 -8.25 -2.80
C ALA A 91 1.44 -9.40 -1.82
N ALA A 92 1.74 -9.10 -0.56
CA ALA A 92 1.88 -10.11 0.46
C ALA A 92 1.61 -9.47 1.81
N LEU A 93 1.03 -10.24 2.71
CA LEU A 93 0.70 -9.75 4.04
C LEU A 93 1.15 -10.80 5.04
N GLU A 94 2.03 -10.41 5.96
CA GLU A 94 2.59 -11.30 6.96
C GLU A 94 2.26 -10.78 8.33
N ARG A 95 1.96 -11.71 9.21
CA ARG A 95 1.64 -11.36 10.59
C ARG A 95 2.79 -11.77 11.49
N TYR A 96 3.32 -10.84 12.24
CA TYR A 96 4.37 -11.06 13.22
C TYR A 96 3.78 -10.89 14.61
N PRO A 97 4.50 -11.29 15.66
CA PRO A 97 3.92 -11.19 17.00
C PRO A 97 3.46 -9.80 17.41
N LEU A 98 4.13 -8.75 16.94
CA LEU A 98 3.83 -7.41 17.39
C LEU A 98 3.36 -6.48 16.29
N HIS A 99 3.31 -6.96 15.05
CA HIS A 99 2.92 -6.08 13.94
C HIS A 99 2.56 -6.89 12.71
N LEU A 100 1.98 -6.19 11.74
CA LEU A 100 1.75 -6.73 10.40
C LEU A 100 2.78 -6.14 9.46
N ARG A 101 3.17 -6.91 8.47
CA ARG A 101 4.10 -6.45 7.45
C ARG A 101 3.43 -6.67 6.10
N ALA A 102 3.17 -5.59 5.40
CA ALA A 102 2.58 -5.66 4.07
C ALA A 102 3.64 -5.32 3.03
N ARG A 103 3.84 -6.20 2.07
CA ARG A 103 4.71 -5.91 0.95
C ARG A 103 3.85 -5.31 -0.15
N LEU A 104 4.23 -4.14 -0.62
CA LEU A 104 3.47 -3.39 -1.59
C LEU A 104 4.21 -3.39 -2.91
N GLU A 105 3.47 -3.60 -3.98
CA GLU A 105 4.01 -3.53 -5.34
C GLU A 105 3.36 -2.37 -6.06
N ARG A 106 4.15 -1.65 -6.85
CA ARG A 106 3.61 -0.56 -7.66
C ARG A 106 2.64 -1.12 -8.67
N VAL A 107 1.53 -0.40 -8.83
CA VAL A 107 0.50 -0.83 -9.78
C VAL A 107 1.00 -0.53 -11.19
N ALA A 108 1.03 -1.57 -12.03
CA ALA A 108 1.52 -1.44 -13.39
C ALA A 108 0.58 -0.58 -14.23
N GLY A 109 1.14 0.15 -15.15
CA GLY A 109 0.36 0.99 -16.04
C GLY A 109 -0.12 2.27 -15.44
N HIS A 110 0.20 2.49 -14.19
CA HIS A 110 -0.23 3.66 -13.47
C HIS A 110 0.54 4.87 -13.95
N GLY A 111 -0.16 5.83 -14.44
CA GLY A 111 0.48 7.04 -14.86
C GLY A 111 1.33 6.87 -16.08
N GLY A 112 1.26 5.74 -16.61
CA GLY A 112 1.93 5.45 -17.84
C GLY A 112 3.13 6.18 -17.98
#